data_f281f5729774bb46bb0ae727a88def9f
#
_entry.id   f281f5729774bb46bb0ae727a88def9f
#
_cell.length_a   1.000
_cell.length_b   1.000
_cell.length_c   1.000
_cell.angle_alpha   90.00
_cell.angle_beta   90.00
_cell.angle_gamma   90.00
#
_symmetry.space_group_name_H-M   'P 1'
#
loop_
_entity.id
_entity.type
_entity.pdbx_description
1 polymer ?
#
loop_
_entity_poly.entity_id
_entity_poly.type
_entity_poly.pdbx_seq_one_letter_code
_entity_poly.pdbx_strand_id
1 'polypeptide(L)'
;MEDILYIANGVRLTKADMTIGDRPFVGASEVCNGITEFVDNANASIDKEVLGVNYNGSVGFSFYHPYEALFSDDVKRVRWKDEDANNKYTLLYLSTAIAQQRGKYAYGYKFNAQRMKRQIIMLPSQADGTPDYAYMEQTMRVMGYDALKTYLNRVTKTNQ
;
A
#
# COMPACT_ATOMS: atom_id res chain seq x y z
N MET A 1 -9.41 11.80 -0.60
CA MET A 1 -8.12 11.20 -1.05
C MET A 1 -7.77 11.59 -2.48
N GLU A 2 -8.72 11.70 -3.40
CA GLU A 2 -8.42 12.02 -4.82
C GLU A 2 -7.76 13.38 -5.05
N ASP A 3 -7.86 14.32 -4.11
CA ASP A 3 -7.23 15.65 -4.24
C ASP A 3 -5.71 15.58 -4.21
N ILE A 4 -5.16 14.63 -3.43
CA ILE A 4 -3.72 14.50 -3.15
C ILE A 4 -3.10 13.18 -3.67
N LEU A 5 -3.92 12.24 -4.13
CA LEU A 5 -3.46 10.90 -4.55
C LEU A 5 -3.86 10.59 -5.98
N TYR A 6 -2.96 9.95 -6.72
CA TYR A 6 -3.29 9.15 -7.89
C TYR A 6 -3.77 7.77 -7.45
N ILE A 7 -4.91 7.34 -8.00
CA ILE A 7 -5.53 6.06 -7.69
C ILE A 7 -5.82 5.35 -9.02
N ALA A 8 -5.04 4.34 -9.34
CA ALA A 8 -5.17 3.54 -10.56
C ALA A 8 -5.75 2.15 -10.26
N ASN A 9 -6.48 1.59 -11.24
CA ASN A 9 -7.04 0.25 -11.11
C ASN A 9 -5.99 -0.81 -11.42
N GLY A 10 -6.05 -1.95 -10.69
CA GLY A 10 -5.48 -3.19 -11.21
C GLY A 10 -6.33 -3.78 -12.34
N VAL A 11 -5.87 -4.87 -12.91
CA VAL A 11 -6.51 -5.55 -14.04
C VAL A 11 -6.80 -6.99 -13.66
N ARG A 12 -8.00 -7.46 -14.01
CA ARG A 12 -8.41 -8.84 -13.74
C ARG A 12 -7.51 -9.82 -14.49
N LEU A 13 -6.99 -10.80 -13.75
CA LEU A 13 -6.30 -11.97 -14.27
C LEU A 13 -6.85 -13.18 -13.54
N THR A 14 -7.45 -14.12 -14.29
CA THR A 14 -8.01 -15.31 -13.67
C THR A 14 -6.94 -16.39 -13.51
N LYS A 15 -7.12 -17.33 -12.56
CA LYS A 15 -6.17 -18.43 -12.37
C LYS A 15 -5.94 -19.26 -13.63
N ALA A 16 -6.97 -19.39 -14.47
CA ALA A 16 -6.88 -20.14 -15.73
C ALA A 16 -5.98 -19.45 -16.77
N ASP A 17 -5.85 -18.13 -16.69
CA ASP A 17 -5.08 -17.30 -17.62
C ASP A 17 -3.66 -17.00 -17.10
N MET A 18 -3.35 -17.42 -15.86
CA MET A 18 -2.02 -17.20 -15.28
C MET A 18 -0.97 -18.09 -15.91
N THR A 19 0.13 -17.50 -16.32
CA THR A 19 1.36 -18.19 -16.72
C THR A 19 2.36 -18.08 -15.57
N ILE A 20 2.91 -19.21 -15.13
CA ILE A 20 3.90 -19.25 -14.04
C ILE A 20 5.14 -18.46 -14.45
N GLY A 21 5.66 -17.63 -13.54
CA GLY A 21 6.83 -16.77 -13.75
C GLY A 21 7.38 -16.22 -12.45
N ASP A 22 8.17 -15.15 -12.55
CA ASP A 22 8.89 -14.55 -11.40
C ASP A 22 8.30 -13.20 -10.95
N ARG A 23 7.35 -12.62 -11.70
CA ARG A 23 6.74 -11.35 -11.33
C ARG A 23 5.68 -11.56 -10.26
N PRO A 24 5.76 -10.87 -9.10
CA PRO A 24 4.72 -10.93 -8.08
C PRO A 24 3.36 -10.50 -8.62
N PHE A 25 2.33 -11.29 -8.35
CA PHE A 25 0.93 -10.94 -8.58
C PHE A 25 0.27 -10.56 -7.26
N VAL A 26 -0.16 -9.30 -7.17
CA VAL A 26 -0.75 -8.72 -5.95
C VAL A 26 -2.27 -8.87 -6.02
N GLY A 27 -2.80 -9.71 -5.17
CA GLY A 27 -4.24 -9.90 -4.93
C GLY A 27 -4.71 -9.23 -3.64
N ALA A 28 -6.01 -9.29 -3.37
CA ALA A 28 -6.60 -8.71 -2.17
C ALA A 28 -6.41 -9.61 -0.93
N SER A 29 -5.16 -9.88 -0.57
CA SER A 29 -4.76 -10.65 0.61
C SER A 29 -4.30 -9.72 1.73
N GLU A 30 -4.41 -10.17 2.98
CA GLU A 30 -3.90 -9.48 4.16
C GLU A 30 -2.53 -10.01 4.63
N VAL A 31 -2.03 -11.06 3.98
CA VAL A 31 -0.77 -11.72 4.29
C VAL A 31 0.20 -11.64 3.11
N CYS A 32 1.46 -11.95 3.34
CA CYS A 32 2.52 -11.99 2.31
C CYS A 32 2.60 -10.71 1.46
N ASN A 33 2.42 -9.52 2.06
CA ASN A 33 2.36 -8.23 1.37
C ASN A 33 1.33 -8.19 0.21
N GLY A 34 0.25 -8.96 0.31
CA GLY A 34 -0.75 -9.06 -0.75
C GLY A 34 -0.33 -9.93 -1.94
N ILE A 35 0.89 -10.49 -1.97
CA ILE A 35 1.35 -11.38 -3.05
C ILE A 35 0.62 -12.72 -2.93
N THR A 36 -0.09 -13.10 -3.98
CA THR A 36 -0.87 -14.34 -4.02
C THR A 36 -0.30 -15.37 -4.97
N GLU A 37 0.45 -14.94 -5.99
CA GLU A 37 1.06 -15.82 -7.01
C GLU A 37 2.32 -15.14 -7.58
N PHE A 38 3.07 -15.90 -8.40
CA PHE A 38 4.14 -15.38 -9.24
C PHE A 38 3.84 -15.71 -10.70
N VAL A 39 3.84 -14.71 -11.58
CA VAL A 39 3.37 -14.83 -12.96
C VAL A 39 4.32 -14.21 -13.98
N ASP A 40 4.28 -14.68 -15.21
CA ASP A 40 4.98 -14.08 -16.36
C ASP A 40 4.05 -13.17 -17.22
N ASN A 41 2.76 -13.14 -16.89
CA ASN A 41 1.79 -12.30 -17.56
C ASN A 41 2.17 -10.81 -17.50
N ALA A 42 1.74 -10.07 -18.53
CA ALA A 42 1.87 -8.62 -18.60
C ALA A 42 0.53 -7.98 -18.97
N ASN A 43 0.19 -6.88 -18.30
CA ASN A 43 -0.95 -6.03 -18.65
C ASN A 43 -0.75 -4.61 -18.13
N ALA A 44 -1.73 -3.73 -18.31
CA ALA A 44 -1.66 -2.33 -17.92
C ALA A 44 -1.61 -2.07 -16.39
N SER A 45 -1.66 -3.12 -15.56
CA SER A 45 -1.53 -2.99 -14.12
C SER A 45 -0.12 -3.22 -13.59
N ILE A 46 0.86 -3.48 -14.45
CA ILE A 46 2.27 -3.55 -14.02
C ILE A 46 2.68 -2.19 -13.47
N ASP A 47 3.25 -2.21 -12.26
CA ASP A 47 3.69 -0.99 -11.57
C ASP A 47 4.76 -1.30 -10.52
N LYS A 48 5.48 -0.28 -10.07
CA LYS A 48 6.50 -0.36 -9.02
C LYS A 48 6.51 0.90 -8.17
N GLU A 49 7.11 0.83 -6.97
CA GLU A 49 7.19 1.96 -6.04
C GLU A 49 5.82 2.57 -5.73
N VAL A 50 4.83 1.70 -5.55
CA VAL A 50 3.44 2.08 -5.29
C VAL A 50 2.92 1.43 -4.01
N LEU A 51 1.86 2.01 -3.45
CA LEU A 51 1.06 1.39 -2.41
C LEU A 51 -0.09 0.60 -3.06
N GLY A 52 -0.08 -0.73 -2.92
CA GLY A 52 -1.22 -1.58 -3.25
C GLY A 52 -2.27 -1.49 -2.13
N VAL A 53 -3.49 -1.10 -2.44
CA VAL A 53 -4.59 -0.94 -1.47
C VAL A 53 -5.74 -1.86 -1.83
N ASN A 54 -6.04 -2.81 -0.95
CA ASN A 54 -7.17 -3.71 -1.12
C ASN A 54 -8.49 -2.95 -0.98
N TYR A 55 -9.31 -2.96 -2.04
CA TYR A 55 -10.62 -2.31 -2.00
C TYR A 55 -11.79 -3.32 -1.97
N ASN A 56 -11.53 -4.56 -2.36
CA ASN A 56 -12.44 -5.68 -2.26
C ASN A 56 -11.68 -6.85 -1.61
N GLY A 57 -12.38 -7.75 -0.90
CA GLY A 57 -11.69 -8.70 -0.02
C GLY A 57 -11.15 -8.00 1.22
N SER A 58 -10.00 -8.35 1.74
CA SER A 58 -9.35 -7.76 2.93
C SER A 58 -9.21 -6.23 2.86
N VAL A 59 -10.35 -5.54 2.95
CA VAL A 59 -10.50 -4.10 2.66
C VAL A 59 -9.63 -3.23 3.57
N GLY A 60 -8.93 -2.26 2.96
CA GLY A 60 -8.10 -1.29 3.67
C GLY A 60 -6.75 -1.82 4.14
N PHE A 61 -6.42 -3.10 3.89
CA PHE A 61 -5.03 -3.54 3.94
C PHE A 61 -4.28 -2.92 2.77
N SER A 62 -3.08 -2.48 3.04
CA SER A 62 -2.25 -1.85 2.02
C SER A 62 -0.77 -2.13 2.26
N PHE A 63 -0.04 -2.36 1.17
CA PHE A 63 1.36 -2.76 1.20
C PHE A 63 2.16 -1.96 0.17
N TYR A 64 3.37 -1.55 0.55
CA TYR A 64 4.30 -0.89 -0.36
C TYR A 64 5.05 -1.93 -1.19
N HIS A 65 5.05 -1.74 -2.51
CA HIS A 65 5.73 -2.59 -3.48
C HIS A 65 6.88 -1.83 -4.16
N PRO A 66 8.12 -2.00 -3.67
CA PRO A 66 9.31 -1.35 -4.29
C PRO A 66 9.74 -2.00 -5.60
N TYR A 67 9.24 -3.18 -5.89
CA TYR A 67 9.54 -4.00 -7.07
C TYR A 67 8.40 -3.93 -8.09
N GLU A 68 8.71 -4.31 -9.34
CA GLU A 68 7.69 -4.47 -10.36
C GLU A 68 6.75 -5.62 -10.02
N ALA A 69 5.46 -5.34 -10.01
CA ALA A 69 4.40 -6.29 -9.73
C ALA A 69 3.20 -6.09 -10.64
N LEU A 70 2.41 -7.13 -10.81
CA LEU A 70 1.12 -7.12 -11.49
C LEU A 70 0.01 -7.03 -10.44
N PHE A 71 -0.98 -6.16 -10.63
CA PHE A 71 -2.03 -5.91 -9.63
C PHE A 71 -3.39 -6.40 -10.13
N SER A 72 -4.08 -7.18 -9.29
CA SER A 72 -5.45 -7.64 -9.58
C SER A 72 -6.46 -6.50 -9.55
N ASP A 73 -7.61 -6.73 -10.18
CA ASP A 73 -8.73 -5.79 -10.18
C ASP A 73 -9.31 -5.48 -8.79
N ASP A 74 -9.00 -6.27 -7.77
CA ASP A 74 -9.39 -6.06 -6.38
C ASP A 74 -8.41 -5.17 -5.58
N VAL A 75 -7.31 -4.73 -6.20
CA VAL A 75 -6.28 -3.88 -5.60
C VAL A 75 -6.15 -2.57 -6.38
N LYS A 76 -6.09 -1.45 -5.67
CA LYS A 76 -5.79 -0.14 -6.23
C LYS A 76 -4.33 0.18 -6.05
N ARG A 77 -3.69 0.75 -7.08
CA ARG A 77 -2.33 1.29 -7.01
C ARG A 77 -2.43 2.76 -6.66
N VAL A 78 -1.79 3.14 -5.57
CA VAL A 78 -1.91 4.48 -5.01
C VAL A 78 -0.54 5.10 -4.82
N ARG A 79 -0.41 6.38 -5.21
CA ARG A 79 0.78 7.21 -4.97
C ARG A 79 0.37 8.66 -4.77
N TRP A 80 1.26 9.47 -4.21
CA TRP A 80 1.05 10.91 -4.10
C TRP A 80 1.01 11.55 -5.50
N LYS A 81 0.22 12.62 -5.64
CA LYS A 81 0.27 13.49 -6.83
C LYS A 81 1.52 14.33 -6.88
N ASP A 82 2.02 14.70 -5.71
CA ASP A 82 3.33 15.30 -5.54
C ASP A 82 4.40 14.22 -5.75
N GLU A 83 5.11 14.30 -6.87
CA GLU A 83 6.08 13.27 -7.24
C GLU A 83 7.28 13.22 -6.30
N ASP A 84 7.71 14.35 -5.75
CA ASP A 84 8.82 14.43 -4.80
C ASP A 84 8.47 13.78 -3.46
N ALA A 85 7.18 13.67 -3.17
CA ALA A 85 6.69 12.98 -1.99
C ALA A 85 6.65 11.44 -2.13
N ASN A 86 6.81 10.89 -3.34
CA ASN A 86 6.69 9.45 -3.58
C ASN A 86 7.96 8.71 -3.15
N ASN A 87 8.02 8.32 -1.89
CA ASN A 87 9.06 7.44 -1.36
C ASN A 87 8.46 6.39 -0.41
N LYS A 88 9.27 5.39 -0.08
CA LYS A 88 8.89 4.29 0.80
C LYS A 88 8.22 4.76 2.10
N TYR A 89 8.77 5.78 2.73
CA TYR A 89 8.36 6.18 4.08
C TYR A 89 7.04 6.94 4.08
N THR A 90 6.86 7.88 3.16
CA THR A 90 5.59 8.61 3.02
C THR A 90 4.45 7.68 2.61
N LEU A 91 4.72 6.68 1.74
CA LEU A 91 3.73 5.67 1.35
C LEU A 91 3.42 4.69 2.49
N LEU A 92 4.38 4.34 3.35
CA LEU A 92 4.11 3.57 4.57
C LEU A 92 3.28 4.37 5.59
N TYR A 93 3.52 5.68 5.72
CA TYR A 93 2.68 6.55 6.54
C TYR A 93 1.25 6.58 6.02
N LEU A 94 1.08 6.76 4.69
CA LEU A 94 -0.22 6.71 4.03
C LEU A 94 -0.94 5.38 4.26
N SER A 95 -0.23 4.26 4.20
CA SER A 95 -0.77 2.93 4.52
C SER A 95 -1.39 2.90 5.91
N THR A 96 -0.69 3.45 6.91
CA THR A 96 -1.20 3.54 8.29
C THR A 96 -2.45 4.41 8.39
N ALA A 97 -2.45 5.58 7.72
CA ALA A 97 -3.61 6.49 7.70
C ALA A 97 -4.85 5.85 7.03
N ILE A 98 -4.65 5.06 5.97
CA ILE A 98 -5.72 4.28 5.33
C ILE A 98 -6.21 3.17 6.26
N ALA A 99 -5.30 2.45 6.93
CA ALA A 99 -5.65 1.36 7.85
C ALA A 99 -6.55 1.83 9.00
N GLN A 100 -6.38 3.05 9.50
CA GLN A 100 -7.24 3.65 10.53
C GLN A 100 -8.70 3.81 10.07
N GLN A 101 -8.97 3.81 8.77
CA GLN A 101 -10.32 3.93 8.23
C GLN A 101 -11.04 2.57 8.09
N ARG A 102 -10.34 1.44 8.31
CA ARG A 102 -10.88 0.08 8.07
C ARG A 102 -12.19 -0.19 8.81
N GLY A 103 -12.34 0.27 10.03
CA GLY A 103 -13.56 0.10 10.81
C GLY A 103 -14.83 0.65 10.16
N LYS A 104 -14.73 1.56 9.19
CA LYS A 104 -15.85 2.12 8.43
C LYS A 104 -16.34 1.19 7.32
N TYR A 105 -15.53 0.21 6.93
CA TYR A 105 -15.76 -0.67 5.77
C TYR A 105 -16.05 -2.12 6.21
N ALA A 106 -16.70 -2.30 7.35
CA ALA A 106 -17.18 -3.59 7.81
C ALA A 106 -18.24 -4.17 6.86
N TYR A 107 -18.57 -5.42 7.07
CA TYR A 107 -19.46 -6.25 6.25
C TYR A 107 -20.64 -5.47 5.64
N GLY A 108 -20.73 -5.45 4.30
CA GLY A 108 -21.80 -4.76 3.54
C GLY A 108 -21.47 -3.35 3.05
N TYR A 109 -20.39 -2.73 3.50
CA TYR A 109 -20.00 -1.37 3.08
C TYR A 109 -18.65 -1.37 2.36
N LYS A 110 -18.65 -1.85 1.11
CA LYS A 110 -17.43 -1.98 0.29
C LYS A 110 -16.70 -0.65 0.10
N PHE A 111 -15.38 -0.68 0.19
CA PHE A 111 -14.47 0.42 -0.12
C PHE A 111 -14.26 0.55 -1.63
N ASN A 112 -15.34 0.76 -2.39
CA ASN A 112 -15.26 0.87 -3.84
C ASN A 112 -14.48 2.11 -4.29
N ALA A 113 -14.12 2.17 -5.58
CA ALA A 113 -13.28 3.25 -6.12
C ALA A 113 -13.83 4.66 -5.83
N GLN A 114 -15.15 4.87 -5.92
CA GLN A 114 -15.77 6.16 -5.64
C GLN A 114 -15.68 6.53 -4.16
N ARG A 115 -15.89 5.57 -3.26
CA ARG A 115 -15.75 5.79 -1.82
C ARG A 115 -14.30 6.05 -1.43
N MET A 116 -13.36 5.31 -2.01
CA MET A 116 -11.93 5.53 -1.80
C MET A 116 -11.52 6.95 -2.19
N LYS A 117 -11.96 7.43 -3.34
CA LYS A 117 -11.69 8.80 -3.80
C LYS A 117 -12.19 9.85 -2.82
N ARG A 118 -13.42 9.68 -2.33
CA ARG A 118 -14.07 10.60 -1.38
C ARG A 118 -13.64 10.41 0.08
N GLN A 119 -12.90 9.34 0.39
CA GLN A 119 -12.46 9.08 1.76
C GLN A 119 -11.59 10.21 2.27
N ILE A 120 -11.94 10.73 3.43
CA ILE A 120 -11.11 11.66 4.20
C ILE A 120 -10.16 10.84 5.07
N ILE A 121 -8.90 11.16 5.02
CA ILE A 121 -7.85 10.65 5.90
C ILE A 121 -7.22 11.81 6.65
N MET A 122 -6.77 11.57 7.86
CA MET A 122 -6.03 12.56 8.64
C MET A 122 -4.54 12.41 8.34
N LEU A 123 -3.91 13.53 7.99
CA LEU A 123 -2.49 13.60 7.71
C LEU A 123 -1.89 14.78 8.49
N PRO A 124 -0.60 14.73 8.86
CA PRO A 124 0.12 15.92 9.30
C PRO A 124 0.06 16.99 8.21
N SER A 125 -0.12 18.23 8.61
CA SER A 125 -0.17 19.37 7.69
C SER A 125 0.75 20.48 8.11
N GLN A 126 1.27 21.20 7.12
CA GLN A 126 1.98 22.46 7.31
C GLN A 126 1.02 23.59 7.67
N ALA A 127 1.55 24.76 7.99
CA ALA A 127 0.76 25.91 8.37
C ALA A 127 -0.18 26.42 7.25
N ASP A 128 0.16 26.15 6.00
CA ASP A 128 -0.64 26.48 4.81
C ASP A 128 -1.72 25.44 4.49
N GLY A 129 -1.79 24.34 5.27
CA GLY A 129 -2.75 23.27 5.09
C GLY A 129 -2.32 22.18 4.10
N THR A 130 -1.14 22.29 3.50
CA THR A 130 -0.58 21.22 2.66
C THR A 130 -0.07 20.04 3.51
N PRO A 131 -0.05 18.80 2.98
CA PRO A 131 0.51 17.65 3.71
C PRO A 131 1.98 17.87 4.07
N ASP A 132 2.34 17.56 5.32
CA ASP A 132 3.74 17.61 5.78
C ASP A 132 4.45 16.28 5.49
N TYR A 133 4.91 16.12 4.26
CA TYR A 133 5.61 14.92 3.81
C TYR A 133 6.94 14.70 4.55
N ALA A 134 7.63 15.78 4.92
CA ALA A 134 8.89 15.68 5.66
C ALA A 134 8.67 15.07 7.05
N TYR A 135 7.62 15.49 7.74
CA TYR A 135 7.23 14.90 9.02
C TYR A 135 6.84 13.42 8.87
N MET A 136 6.05 13.07 7.84
CA MET A 136 5.65 11.69 7.59
C MET A 136 6.87 10.80 7.35
N GLU A 137 7.79 11.24 6.50
CA GLU A 137 9.03 10.52 6.20
C GLU A 137 9.88 10.33 7.45
N GLN A 138 10.15 11.40 8.19
CA GLN A 138 10.96 11.36 9.41
C GLN A 138 10.35 10.41 10.44
N THR A 139 9.04 10.47 10.65
CA THR A 139 8.32 9.60 11.58
C THR A 139 8.52 8.12 11.22
N MET A 140 8.32 7.75 9.96
CA MET A 140 8.47 6.37 9.52
C MET A 140 9.93 5.88 9.52
N ARG A 141 10.90 6.78 9.28
CA ARG A 141 12.33 6.45 9.44
C ARG A 141 12.66 6.11 10.88
N VAL A 142 12.24 6.93 11.85
CA VAL A 142 12.46 6.68 13.28
C VAL A 142 11.82 5.36 13.70
N MET A 143 10.56 5.13 13.35
CA MET A 143 9.87 3.86 13.66
C MET A 143 10.60 2.64 13.06
N GLY A 144 11.12 2.76 11.85
CA GLY A 144 11.89 1.71 11.20
C GLY A 144 13.21 1.40 11.93
N TYR A 145 13.93 2.43 12.37
CA TYR A 145 15.15 2.26 13.18
C TYR A 145 14.87 1.60 14.54
N ASP A 146 13.80 1.99 15.21
CA ASP A 146 13.40 1.41 16.50
C ASP A 146 13.00 -0.06 16.36
N ALA A 147 12.28 -0.40 15.29
CA ALA A 147 11.94 -1.78 14.96
C ALA A 147 13.20 -2.63 14.70
N LEU A 148 14.14 -2.11 13.91
CA LEU A 148 15.41 -2.79 13.63
C LEU A 148 16.24 -2.97 14.90
N LYS A 149 16.37 -1.95 15.73
CA LYS A 149 17.07 -2.00 17.01
C LYS A 149 16.46 -3.07 17.93
N THR A 150 15.14 -3.12 17.99
CA THR A 150 14.41 -4.13 18.77
C THR A 150 14.69 -5.55 18.27
N TYR A 151 14.69 -5.75 16.96
CA TYR A 151 15.00 -7.02 16.33
C TYR A 151 16.44 -7.45 16.65
N LEU A 152 17.43 -6.58 16.45
CA LEU A 152 18.84 -6.87 16.73
C LEU A 152 19.08 -7.24 18.20
N ASN A 153 18.43 -6.53 19.14
CA ASN A 153 18.53 -6.84 20.57
C ASN A 153 17.96 -8.22 20.92
N ARG A 154 16.94 -8.70 20.19
CA ARG A 154 16.40 -10.06 20.39
C ARG A 154 17.37 -11.11 19.87
N VAL A 155 17.88 -10.94 18.65
CA VAL A 155 18.80 -11.91 18.03
C VAL A 155 20.09 -12.05 18.83
N THR A 156 20.65 -10.95 19.33
CA THR A 156 21.86 -11.00 20.14
C THR A 156 21.67 -11.71 21.52
N LYS A 157 20.47 -11.60 22.12
CA LYS A 157 20.13 -12.31 23.36
C LYS A 157 19.90 -13.81 23.18
N THR A 158 19.47 -14.23 22.01
CA THR A 158 19.19 -15.66 21.73
C THR A 158 20.47 -16.43 21.43
N ASN A 159 21.57 -15.75 21.12
CA ASN A 159 22.87 -16.34 20.79
C ASN A 159 23.86 -16.35 22.00
N GLN A 160 23.40 -16.02 23.20
CA GLN A 160 24.09 -16.15 24.49
C GLN A 160 23.45 -17.25 25.33
#